data_2ac3cde99ace62dae73c20a59ae0975e
#
_entry.id   2ac3cde99ace62dae73c20a59ae0975e
#
_cell.length_a   1.000
_cell.length_b   1.000
_cell.length_c   1.000
_cell.angle_alpha   90.00
_cell.angle_beta   90.00
_cell.angle_gamma   90.00
#
_symmetry.space_group_name_H-M   'P 1'
#
loop_
_entity.id
_entity.type
_entity.pdbx_description
1 polymer ?
#
loop_
_entity_poly.entity_id
_entity_poly.type
_entity_poly.pdbx_seq_one_letter_code
_entity_poly.pdbx_strand_id
1 'polypeptide(L)'
;MNHDEFKGFERAATGIEGLDYILGGGFPVHRMYLVEGDPGAGKTTLAMQFLLEGVRRGETGVYATLSETEEELRDIARAHGWPLEGITICDLQTAEESLKADSQYTLFHPSEVELSETTKVVIDTVERVNPARVVFDSLSEMRLLARDSLRYRRQILALKHYFTGSCCTVLLLDYGNNQGDFQLQSLTHGVLNFEQTTPGYGAQRRRLRVQKVRGISYRQGYHDYVIDTGGLKVSPRLVAADHPQVATPAVIESGLPELDALLGGGLERGTSAMLLGPSGVGKSTLAAQYVAAAAAQGEKAAVYTFDESPHLWIGRAQRLGMGLREHLDADRMSIRQVDPAELSPGDFAGAVRREVEEGARVVVIDSLNGYQHAMPEERYLILHLHELLAYLSQQGVLTVMVMAQTGILGEVVQSPVDLSYLTDTVVLLRYFEAFGEVRKAISVVKRRTGDHERYVRELRVEGNRLSVGRELREFHGVLSGQLTYTGGASPLLRNSHGGGDPEAGLE
;
A
#
# COMPACT_ATOMS: atom_id res chain seq x y z
N MET A 1 20.79 -1.55 -3.37
CA MET A 1 21.51 -2.73 -2.82
C MET A 1 21.46 -3.81 -3.87
N ASN A 2 22.61 -4.24 -4.38
CA ASN A 2 22.66 -5.24 -5.44
C ASN A 2 22.15 -6.60 -4.95
N HIS A 3 21.37 -7.29 -5.76
CA HIS A 3 20.91 -8.68 -5.53
C HIS A 3 22.05 -9.70 -5.32
N ASP A 4 23.30 -9.34 -5.54
CA ASP A 4 24.46 -10.20 -5.43
C ASP A 4 25.05 -10.37 -4.01
N GLU A 5 24.64 -9.55 -3.03
CA GLU A 5 25.14 -9.65 -1.64
C GLU A 5 24.53 -10.80 -0.83
N PHE A 6 23.52 -11.52 -1.36
CA PHE A 6 22.83 -12.61 -0.67
C PHE A 6 23.34 -14.02 -1.01
N LYS A 7 24.43 -14.13 -1.77
CA LYS A 7 25.03 -15.40 -2.18
C LYS A 7 25.78 -16.06 -1.00
N GLY A 8 25.11 -16.87 -0.19
CA GLY A 8 25.79 -17.61 0.89
C GLY A 8 24.98 -18.71 1.57
N PHE A 9 23.67 -18.65 1.52
CA PHE A 9 22.82 -19.66 2.15
C PHE A 9 21.73 -20.11 1.20
N GLU A 10 21.49 -21.43 1.16
CA GLU A 10 20.30 -21.98 0.55
C GLU A 10 19.05 -21.47 1.25
N ARG A 11 17.95 -21.24 0.50
CA ARG A 11 16.75 -20.57 0.96
C ARG A 11 15.54 -21.49 0.90
N ALA A 12 14.83 -21.58 2.01
CA ALA A 12 13.48 -22.10 2.06
C ALA A 12 12.51 -20.93 1.79
N ALA A 13 12.01 -20.82 0.57
CA ALA A 13 11.01 -19.81 0.22
C ALA A 13 9.73 -20.05 1.03
N THR A 14 9.02 -18.98 1.35
CA THR A 14 7.79 -19.04 2.16
C THR A 14 6.55 -19.31 1.31
N GLY A 15 6.63 -19.10 0.00
CA GLY A 15 5.47 -19.09 -0.91
C GLY A 15 4.67 -17.80 -0.85
N ILE A 16 5.17 -16.81 -0.12
CA ILE A 16 4.58 -15.48 0.01
C ILE A 16 5.56 -14.48 -0.60
N GLU A 17 5.30 -14.05 -1.82
CA GLU A 17 6.22 -13.24 -2.64
C GLU A 17 6.77 -12.03 -1.88
N GLY A 18 5.89 -11.26 -1.23
CA GLY A 18 6.29 -10.09 -0.47
C GLY A 18 7.19 -10.42 0.73
N LEU A 19 6.97 -11.54 1.41
CA LEU A 19 7.80 -11.99 2.53
C LEU A 19 9.14 -12.53 2.01
N ASP A 20 9.14 -13.27 0.93
CA ASP A 20 10.37 -13.75 0.29
C ASP A 20 11.23 -12.58 -0.20
N TYR A 21 10.60 -11.52 -0.75
CA TYR A 21 11.29 -10.28 -1.09
C TYR A 21 11.93 -9.59 0.14
N ILE A 22 11.22 -9.55 1.28
CA ILE A 22 11.74 -8.98 2.53
C ILE A 22 12.95 -9.77 3.04
N LEU A 23 12.89 -11.10 2.94
CA LEU A 23 13.92 -12.03 3.42
C LEU A 23 15.06 -12.29 2.41
N GLY A 24 14.98 -11.72 1.20
CA GLY A 24 15.96 -11.96 0.13
C GLY A 24 15.91 -13.40 -0.42
N GLY A 25 14.70 -13.91 -0.65
CA GLY A 25 14.43 -15.23 -1.24
C GLY A 25 13.91 -16.30 -0.27
N GLY A 26 13.63 -15.94 0.99
CA GLY A 26 13.10 -16.85 1.99
C GLY A 26 14.01 -17.05 3.21
N PHE A 27 13.67 -18.00 4.05
CA PHE A 27 14.45 -18.33 5.24
C PHE A 27 15.74 -19.10 4.87
N PRO A 28 16.91 -18.80 5.47
CA PRO A 28 18.05 -19.73 5.45
C PRO A 28 17.64 -21.14 5.91
N VAL A 29 17.97 -22.19 5.14
CA VAL A 29 17.62 -23.57 5.45
C VAL A 29 18.27 -24.09 6.73
N HIS A 30 17.72 -25.19 7.27
CA HIS A 30 18.25 -25.92 8.43
C HIS A 30 18.37 -25.06 9.69
N ARG A 31 17.36 -24.20 9.92
CA ARG A 31 17.33 -23.27 11.06
C ARG A 31 15.93 -23.19 11.66
N MET A 32 15.87 -22.68 12.88
CA MET A 32 14.62 -22.47 13.62
C MET A 32 14.24 -20.99 13.62
N TYR A 33 13.00 -20.71 13.27
CA TYR A 33 12.40 -19.38 13.21
C TYR A 33 11.20 -19.30 14.13
N LEU A 34 11.03 -18.19 14.79
CA LEU A 34 9.91 -17.90 15.66
C LEU A 34 8.97 -16.91 14.95
N VAL A 35 7.70 -17.23 14.94
CA VAL A 35 6.62 -16.38 14.44
C VAL A 35 5.70 -16.06 15.63
N GLU A 36 5.78 -14.81 16.08
CA GLU A 36 4.99 -14.30 17.20
C GLU A 36 3.87 -13.39 16.71
N GLY A 37 2.73 -13.43 17.39
CA GLY A 37 1.61 -12.51 17.10
C GLY A 37 0.34 -12.89 17.81
N ASP A 38 -0.61 -11.97 17.83
CA ASP A 38 -1.90 -12.15 18.46
C ASP A 38 -2.74 -13.27 17.79
N PRO A 39 -3.75 -13.83 18.47
CA PRO A 39 -4.73 -14.71 17.85
C PRO A 39 -5.38 -14.03 16.64
N GLY A 40 -5.54 -14.75 15.53
CA GLY A 40 -6.11 -14.21 14.29
C GLY A 40 -5.14 -13.37 13.44
N ALA A 41 -3.89 -13.19 13.84
CA ALA A 41 -2.89 -12.48 13.05
C ALA A 41 -2.39 -13.28 11.82
N GLY A 42 -2.80 -14.53 11.62
CA GLY A 42 -2.46 -15.32 10.42
C GLY A 42 -1.20 -16.16 10.52
N LYS A 43 -0.76 -16.51 11.72
CA LYS A 43 0.42 -17.37 11.93
C LYS A 43 0.23 -18.76 11.29
N THR A 44 -0.92 -19.41 11.54
CA THR A 44 -1.30 -20.69 10.95
C THR A 44 -1.35 -20.61 9.42
N THR A 45 -1.90 -19.52 8.88
CA THR A 45 -1.94 -19.25 7.43
C THR A 45 -0.54 -19.17 6.82
N LEU A 46 0.38 -18.42 7.45
CA LEU A 46 1.79 -18.37 7.05
C LEU A 46 2.42 -19.75 7.06
N ALA A 47 2.22 -20.50 8.16
CA ALA A 47 2.81 -21.81 8.36
C ALA A 47 2.37 -22.82 7.30
N MET A 48 1.07 -22.81 6.96
CA MET A 48 0.53 -23.64 5.88
C MET A 48 1.11 -23.26 4.52
N GLN A 49 1.18 -21.98 4.17
CA GLN A 49 1.79 -21.55 2.91
C GLN A 49 3.27 -21.93 2.81
N PHE A 50 4.00 -21.86 3.94
CA PHE A 50 5.40 -22.28 4.01
C PHE A 50 5.57 -23.79 3.72
N LEU A 51 4.68 -24.63 4.24
CA LEU A 51 4.71 -26.08 3.96
C LEU A 51 4.29 -26.40 2.53
N LEU A 52 3.24 -25.74 2.05
CA LEU A 52 2.75 -25.90 0.67
C LEU A 52 3.78 -25.51 -0.37
N GLU A 53 4.54 -24.46 -0.12
CA GLU A 53 5.65 -24.07 -1.00
C GLU A 53 6.75 -25.15 -1.02
N GLY A 54 7.00 -25.81 0.11
CA GLY A 54 7.88 -26.96 0.16
C GLY A 54 7.38 -28.10 -0.72
N VAL A 55 6.12 -28.49 -0.58
CA VAL A 55 5.49 -29.52 -1.41
C VAL A 55 5.56 -29.18 -2.89
N ARG A 56 5.29 -27.93 -3.27
CA ARG A 56 5.42 -27.44 -4.64
C ARG A 56 6.84 -27.61 -5.20
N ARG A 57 7.85 -27.59 -4.33
CA ARG A 57 9.27 -27.81 -4.66
C ARG A 57 9.71 -29.27 -4.57
N GLY A 58 8.79 -30.20 -4.29
CA GLY A 58 9.08 -31.62 -4.12
C GLY A 58 9.63 -31.99 -2.73
N GLU A 59 9.49 -31.11 -1.75
CA GLU A 59 9.88 -31.35 -0.36
C GLU A 59 8.70 -31.94 0.42
N THR A 60 9.00 -32.66 1.52
CA THR A 60 7.99 -33.14 2.47
C THR A 60 7.89 -32.20 3.67
N GLY A 61 6.68 -32.06 4.22
CA GLY A 61 6.40 -31.19 5.36
C GLY A 61 5.71 -31.90 6.53
N VAL A 62 6.00 -31.45 7.74
CA VAL A 62 5.29 -31.87 8.97
C VAL A 62 4.69 -30.66 9.66
N TYR A 63 3.42 -30.75 9.99
CA TYR A 63 2.71 -29.80 10.85
C TYR A 63 2.38 -30.48 12.17
N ALA A 64 3.08 -30.12 13.24
CA ALA A 64 2.80 -30.58 14.59
C ALA A 64 1.93 -29.56 15.32
N THR A 65 0.74 -29.96 15.73
CA THR A 65 -0.24 -29.09 16.38
C THR A 65 -0.58 -29.53 17.81
N LEU A 66 -0.63 -28.53 18.70
CA LEU A 66 -1.19 -28.60 20.07
C LEU A 66 -2.43 -27.74 20.22
N SER A 67 -2.69 -26.84 19.28
CA SER A 67 -3.71 -25.80 19.38
C SER A 67 -4.97 -26.13 18.59
N GLU A 68 -4.82 -26.70 17.40
CA GLU A 68 -5.90 -26.99 16.47
C GLU A 68 -5.92 -28.49 16.12
N THR A 69 -7.08 -29.05 15.92
CA THR A 69 -7.22 -30.45 15.48
C THR A 69 -6.85 -30.59 14.00
N GLU A 70 -6.55 -31.81 13.56
CA GLU A 70 -6.32 -32.12 12.15
C GLU A 70 -7.52 -31.71 11.27
N GLU A 71 -8.75 -31.87 11.76
CA GLU A 71 -9.98 -31.55 11.02
C GLU A 71 -10.08 -30.01 10.80
N GLU A 72 -9.82 -29.21 11.84
CA GLU A 72 -9.80 -27.75 11.75
C GLU A 72 -8.74 -27.26 10.77
N LEU A 73 -7.54 -27.82 10.78
CA LEU A 73 -6.49 -27.47 9.82
C LEU A 73 -6.88 -27.83 8.38
N ARG A 74 -7.59 -28.96 8.18
CA ARG A 74 -8.14 -29.32 6.87
C ARG A 74 -9.25 -28.39 6.42
N ASP A 75 -10.06 -27.88 7.33
CA ASP A 75 -11.11 -26.89 7.05
C ASP A 75 -10.50 -25.55 6.63
N ILE A 76 -9.48 -25.09 7.33
CA ILE A 76 -8.71 -23.88 6.96
C ILE A 76 -8.13 -24.04 5.55
N ALA A 77 -7.50 -25.17 5.26
CA ALA A 77 -6.93 -25.45 3.96
C ALA A 77 -8.00 -25.43 2.85
N ARG A 78 -9.17 -26.04 3.09
CA ARG A 78 -10.31 -26.01 2.15
C ARG A 78 -10.81 -24.61 1.89
N ALA A 79 -10.90 -23.79 2.92
CA ALA A 79 -11.35 -22.40 2.77
C ALA A 79 -10.42 -21.56 1.89
N HIS A 80 -9.13 -21.88 1.88
CA HIS A 80 -8.14 -21.25 1.01
C HIS A 80 -7.92 -21.94 -0.33
N GLY A 81 -8.56 -23.11 -0.57
CA GLY A 81 -8.37 -23.91 -1.78
C GLY A 81 -7.01 -24.64 -1.83
N TRP A 82 -6.43 -24.99 -0.68
CA TRP A 82 -5.11 -25.61 -0.59
C TRP A 82 -5.16 -27.14 -0.52
N PRO A 83 -4.42 -27.84 -1.37
CA PRO A 83 -4.20 -29.28 -1.22
C PRO A 83 -3.22 -29.55 -0.07
N LEU A 84 -3.47 -30.56 0.74
CA LEU A 84 -2.59 -30.95 1.85
C LEU A 84 -1.77 -32.22 1.56
N GLU A 85 -1.83 -32.75 0.34
CA GLU A 85 -1.01 -33.88 -0.07
C GLU A 85 0.48 -33.52 0.05
N GLY A 86 1.25 -34.39 0.71
CA GLY A 86 2.68 -34.16 0.99
C GLY A 86 2.96 -33.45 2.32
N ILE A 87 1.91 -33.08 3.08
CA ILE A 87 2.03 -32.53 4.44
C ILE A 87 1.50 -33.58 5.42
N THR A 88 2.32 -34.00 6.36
CA THR A 88 1.92 -34.86 7.46
C THR A 88 1.47 -34.00 8.64
N ILE A 89 0.21 -34.11 9.05
CA ILE A 89 -0.30 -33.46 10.26
C ILE A 89 -0.07 -34.39 11.44
N CYS A 90 0.55 -33.92 12.49
CA CYS A 90 0.78 -34.60 13.75
C CYS A 90 -0.06 -33.90 14.82
N ASP A 91 -1.26 -34.41 15.06
CA ASP A 91 -2.17 -33.93 16.09
C ASP A 91 -1.74 -34.53 17.46
N LEU A 92 -1.20 -33.64 18.29
CA LEU A 92 -0.64 -34.01 19.59
C LEU A 92 -1.72 -34.11 20.70
N GLN A 93 -2.91 -33.49 20.51
CA GLN A 93 -4.03 -33.60 21.44
C GLN A 93 -4.62 -35.03 21.44
N THR A 94 -4.86 -35.54 20.26
CA THR A 94 -5.38 -36.92 20.10
C THR A 94 -4.37 -37.96 20.56
N ALA A 95 -3.07 -37.71 20.37
CA ALA A 95 -2.01 -38.60 20.90
C ALA A 95 -1.98 -38.63 22.45
N GLU A 96 -2.18 -37.47 23.11
CA GLU A 96 -2.25 -37.41 24.57
C GLU A 96 -3.44 -38.19 25.15
N GLU A 97 -4.62 -38.17 24.55
CA GLU A 97 -5.79 -38.92 24.98
C GLU A 97 -5.55 -40.43 24.92
N SER A 98 -4.86 -40.87 23.88
CA SER A 98 -4.49 -42.28 23.70
C SER A 98 -3.47 -42.77 24.74
N LEU A 99 -2.50 -41.91 25.12
CA LEU A 99 -1.46 -42.23 26.09
C LEU A 99 -1.96 -42.19 27.54
N LYS A 100 -2.96 -41.35 27.88
CA LYS A 100 -3.61 -41.30 29.20
C LYS A 100 -4.33 -42.59 29.55
N ALA A 101 -4.78 -43.34 28.55
CA ALA A 101 -5.44 -44.66 28.76
C ALA A 101 -4.46 -45.74 29.25
N ASP A 102 -3.17 -45.64 28.91
CA ASP A 102 -2.15 -46.68 29.24
C ASP A 102 -1.27 -46.36 30.46
N SER A 103 -1.25 -45.09 30.95
CA SER A 103 -0.26 -44.61 31.94
C SER A 103 -0.77 -44.51 33.37
N GLN A 104 -1.33 -45.56 33.96
CA GLN A 104 -1.83 -45.54 35.37
C GLN A 104 -0.76 -45.69 36.48
N TYR A 105 0.52 -45.88 36.17
CA TYR A 105 1.58 -46.06 37.17
C TYR A 105 2.90 -45.41 36.80
N THR A 106 3.08 -44.09 37.09
CA THR A 106 4.41 -43.46 37.02
C THR A 106 4.78 -42.75 38.33
N LEU A 107 6.07 -42.90 38.73
CA LEU A 107 6.70 -42.23 39.89
C LEU A 107 6.95 -40.72 39.65
N PHE A 108 6.72 -40.22 38.43
CA PHE A 108 6.91 -38.85 38.03
C PHE A 108 5.60 -38.06 38.04
N HIS A 109 5.69 -36.74 38.17
CA HIS A 109 4.52 -35.88 38.12
C HIS A 109 3.87 -35.98 36.70
N PRO A 110 2.56 -36.15 36.56
CA PRO A 110 1.88 -36.35 35.28
C PRO A 110 2.33 -35.34 34.18
N SER A 111 2.48 -34.07 34.53
CA SER A 111 2.91 -33.04 33.58
C SER A 111 4.35 -33.19 33.06
N GLU A 112 5.22 -33.93 33.75
CA GLU A 112 6.59 -34.19 33.25
C GLU A 112 6.58 -35.27 32.19
N VAL A 113 5.73 -36.25 32.38
CA VAL A 113 5.51 -37.34 31.41
C VAL A 113 4.87 -36.77 30.14
N GLU A 114 3.78 -35.98 30.28
CA GLU A 114 3.05 -35.36 29.17
C GLU A 114 3.97 -34.54 28.25
N LEU A 115 4.75 -33.62 28.81
CA LEU A 115 5.62 -32.76 27.99
C LEU A 115 6.74 -33.54 27.31
N SER A 116 7.31 -34.52 27.97
CA SER A 116 8.36 -35.38 27.39
C SER A 116 7.83 -36.28 26.30
N GLU A 117 6.63 -36.81 26.47
CA GLU A 117 5.94 -37.68 25.50
C GLU A 117 5.53 -36.89 24.27
N THR A 118 4.96 -35.68 24.44
CA THR A 118 4.62 -34.79 23.35
C THR A 118 5.84 -34.47 22.46
N THR A 119 6.97 -34.12 23.09
CA THR A 119 8.21 -33.86 22.36
C THR A 119 8.70 -35.11 21.62
N LYS A 120 8.60 -36.29 22.25
CA LYS A 120 9.00 -37.57 21.65
C LYS A 120 8.15 -37.89 20.42
N VAL A 121 6.83 -37.74 20.48
CA VAL A 121 5.93 -37.99 19.34
C VAL A 121 6.30 -37.10 18.13
N VAL A 122 6.65 -35.83 18.36
CA VAL A 122 7.14 -34.95 17.29
C VAL A 122 8.44 -35.49 16.70
N ILE A 123 9.42 -35.84 17.54
CA ILE A 123 10.72 -36.34 17.10
C ILE A 123 10.55 -37.64 16.30
N ASP A 124 9.78 -38.61 16.81
CA ASP A 124 9.51 -39.89 16.14
C ASP A 124 8.81 -39.68 14.79
N THR A 125 7.91 -38.69 14.70
CA THR A 125 7.24 -38.32 13.45
C THR A 125 8.21 -37.71 12.45
N VAL A 126 9.08 -36.79 12.90
CA VAL A 126 10.11 -36.14 12.06
C VAL A 126 11.12 -37.20 11.56
N GLU A 127 11.56 -38.14 12.40
CA GLU A 127 12.45 -39.22 12.00
C GLU A 127 11.81 -40.15 10.96
N ARG A 128 10.53 -40.50 11.13
CA ARG A 128 9.79 -41.35 10.20
C ARG A 128 9.57 -40.69 8.84
N VAL A 129 9.21 -39.38 8.81
CA VAL A 129 8.85 -38.65 7.60
C VAL A 129 10.09 -38.06 6.90
N ASN A 130 11.13 -37.74 7.67
CA ASN A 130 12.34 -37.03 7.24
C ASN A 130 12.02 -35.76 6.43
N PRO A 131 11.27 -34.82 7.02
CA PRO A 131 10.78 -33.64 6.30
C PRO A 131 11.86 -32.58 6.09
N ALA A 132 11.76 -31.83 5.01
CA ALA A 132 12.57 -30.64 4.81
C ALA A 132 12.03 -29.42 5.61
N ARG A 133 10.72 -29.42 5.91
CA ARG A 133 10.04 -28.33 6.62
C ARG A 133 9.20 -28.86 7.77
N VAL A 134 9.29 -28.17 8.91
CA VAL A 134 8.52 -28.50 10.11
C VAL A 134 7.84 -27.22 10.63
N VAL A 135 6.58 -27.34 11.00
CA VAL A 135 5.85 -26.32 11.75
C VAL A 135 5.47 -26.90 13.10
N PHE A 136 5.63 -26.10 14.14
CA PHE A 136 5.20 -26.43 15.50
C PHE A 136 4.22 -25.34 15.99
N ASP A 137 2.96 -25.70 16.20
CA ASP A 137 1.85 -24.83 16.57
C ASP A 137 1.12 -25.36 17.82
N SER A 138 1.21 -24.80 19.03
CA SER A 138 1.98 -23.60 19.35
C SER A 138 2.86 -23.81 20.58
N LEU A 139 3.89 -23.00 20.70
CA LEU A 139 4.75 -22.99 21.88
C LEU A 139 4.02 -22.51 23.14
N SER A 140 2.95 -21.75 23.00
CA SER A 140 2.13 -21.28 24.11
C SER A 140 1.49 -22.45 24.87
N GLU A 141 0.96 -23.44 24.14
CA GLU A 141 0.40 -24.65 24.76
C GLU A 141 1.48 -25.47 25.45
N MET A 142 2.64 -25.60 24.80
CA MET A 142 3.79 -26.27 25.40
C MET A 142 4.26 -25.56 26.71
N ARG A 143 4.15 -24.23 26.79
CA ARG A 143 4.45 -23.45 27.98
C ARG A 143 3.47 -23.73 29.12
N LEU A 144 2.18 -23.87 28.78
CA LEU A 144 1.15 -24.24 29.77
C LEU A 144 1.37 -25.64 30.32
N LEU A 145 1.73 -26.59 29.47
CA LEU A 145 2.07 -27.98 29.91
C LEU A 145 3.31 -27.99 30.81
N ALA A 146 4.31 -27.16 30.54
CA ALA A 146 5.55 -27.11 31.30
C ALA A 146 5.37 -26.61 32.75
N ARG A 147 4.35 -25.78 33.03
CA ARG A 147 4.05 -25.13 34.33
C ARG A 147 5.20 -24.35 34.99
N ASP A 148 6.44 -24.55 34.53
CA ASP A 148 7.66 -23.93 35.06
C ASP A 148 8.53 -23.42 33.88
N SER A 149 9.00 -22.19 33.99
CA SER A 149 9.80 -21.51 32.96
C SER A 149 11.14 -22.21 32.68
N LEU A 150 11.77 -22.83 33.69
CA LEU A 150 13.03 -23.56 33.50
C LEU A 150 12.82 -24.87 32.75
N ARG A 151 11.72 -25.57 33.02
CA ARG A 151 11.34 -26.79 32.29
C ARG A 151 11.03 -26.48 30.83
N TYR A 152 10.20 -25.48 30.59
CA TYR A 152 9.90 -24.99 29.26
C TYR A 152 11.18 -24.67 28.47
N ARG A 153 12.09 -23.87 29.08
CA ARG A 153 13.37 -23.53 28.45
C ARG A 153 14.22 -24.75 28.14
N ARG A 154 14.27 -25.71 29.04
CA ARG A 154 15.03 -26.96 28.85
C ARG A 154 14.50 -27.74 27.65
N GLN A 155 13.17 -27.79 27.49
CA GLN A 155 12.53 -28.48 26.40
C GLN A 155 12.77 -27.80 25.04
N ILE A 156 12.68 -26.46 25.00
CA ILE A 156 13.02 -25.68 23.80
C ILE A 156 14.49 -25.88 23.41
N LEU A 157 15.39 -25.96 24.39
CA LEU A 157 16.81 -26.25 24.14
C LEU A 157 17.01 -27.66 23.58
N ALA A 158 16.26 -28.66 24.07
CA ALA A 158 16.29 -30.01 23.54
C ALA A 158 15.80 -30.07 22.09
N LEU A 159 14.68 -29.43 21.78
CA LEU A 159 14.18 -29.29 20.39
C LEU A 159 15.19 -28.57 19.51
N LYS A 160 15.80 -27.48 19.98
CA LYS A 160 16.82 -26.78 19.24
C LYS A 160 18.01 -27.68 18.94
N HIS A 161 18.49 -28.44 19.92
CA HIS A 161 19.62 -29.33 19.73
C HIS A 161 19.31 -30.42 18.70
N TYR A 162 18.12 -31.00 18.79
CA TYR A 162 17.65 -32.01 17.84
C TYR A 162 17.58 -31.43 16.41
N PHE A 163 16.88 -30.30 16.23
CA PHE A 163 16.72 -29.67 14.91
C PHE A 163 18.01 -29.05 14.33
N THR A 164 19.00 -28.75 15.18
CA THR A 164 20.32 -28.32 14.67
C THR A 164 21.06 -29.48 14.01
N GLY A 165 20.78 -30.71 14.41
CA GLY A 165 21.36 -31.91 13.80
C GLY A 165 20.55 -32.48 12.63
N SER A 166 19.29 -32.07 12.47
CA SER A 166 18.40 -32.50 11.39
C SER A 166 18.42 -31.50 10.23
N CYS A 167 18.29 -32.00 8.99
CA CYS A 167 18.33 -31.18 7.79
C CYS A 167 16.95 -30.51 7.50
N CYS A 168 16.26 -29.99 8.53
CA CYS A 168 14.95 -29.37 8.35
C CYS A 168 14.93 -27.89 8.75
N THR A 169 14.08 -27.11 8.09
CA THR A 169 13.78 -25.71 8.42
C THR A 169 12.50 -25.67 9.25
N VAL A 170 12.56 -25.07 10.44
CA VAL A 170 11.51 -25.14 11.45
C VAL A 170 10.90 -23.78 11.70
N LEU A 171 9.56 -23.69 11.62
CA LEU A 171 8.78 -22.55 12.11
C LEU A 171 8.14 -22.92 13.45
N LEU A 172 8.38 -22.10 14.44
CA LEU A 172 7.76 -22.20 15.77
C LEU A 172 6.74 -21.06 15.86
N LEU A 173 5.48 -21.37 16.11
CA LEU A 173 4.42 -20.39 16.29
C LEU A 173 4.19 -20.14 17.78
N ASP A 174 4.05 -18.86 18.16
CA ASP A 174 3.75 -18.49 19.54
C ASP A 174 2.81 -17.28 19.60
N TYR A 175 2.10 -17.12 20.70
CA TYR A 175 1.34 -15.91 20.96
C TYR A 175 2.29 -14.77 21.34
N GLY A 176 2.04 -13.58 20.81
CA GLY A 176 2.77 -12.37 21.18
C GLY A 176 2.51 -12.03 22.64
N ASN A 177 3.51 -12.19 23.50
CA ASN A 177 3.40 -11.81 24.90
C ASN A 177 3.98 -10.42 25.07
N ASN A 178 3.18 -9.44 25.48
CA ASN A 178 3.59 -8.05 25.75
C ASN A 178 4.67 -7.92 26.84
N GLN A 179 5.05 -9.00 27.48
CA GLN A 179 6.12 -9.08 28.48
C GLN A 179 7.27 -10.00 28.00
N GLY A 180 7.76 -9.71 26.78
CA GLY A 180 9.00 -10.18 26.17
C GLY A 180 9.62 -11.45 26.73
N ASP A 181 9.26 -12.62 26.20
CA ASP A 181 10.07 -13.82 26.40
C ASP A 181 11.38 -13.71 25.58
N PHE A 182 12.24 -12.76 26.02
CA PHE A 182 13.56 -12.56 25.41
C PHE A 182 14.39 -13.84 25.37
N GLN A 183 14.03 -14.84 26.19
CA GLN A 183 14.74 -16.11 26.23
C GLN A 183 14.49 -16.93 24.97
N LEU A 184 13.22 -17.06 24.53
CA LEU A 184 12.86 -17.78 23.32
C LEU A 184 13.40 -17.08 22.08
N GLN A 185 13.21 -15.77 22.00
CA GLN A 185 13.77 -14.99 20.92
C GLN A 185 15.28 -15.11 20.80
N SER A 186 16.01 -15.24 21.92
CA SER A 186 17.47 -15.42 21.93
C SER A 186 17.91 -16.77 21.38
N LEU A 187 17.07 -17.79 21.50
CA LEU A 187 17.38 -19.17 21.08
C LEU A 187 17.18 -19.41 19.59
N THR A 188 16.27 -18.68 18.95
CA THR A 188 15.92 -18.84 17.53
C THR A 188 16.88 -18.08 16.61
N HIS A 189 16.98 -18.54 15.35
CA HIS A 189 17.83 -17.89 14.33
C HIS A 189 17.18 -16.69 13.70
N GLY A 190 15.84 -16.64 13.67
CA GLY A 190 15.07 -15.47 13.24
C GLY A 190 13.79 -15.34 14.03
N VAL A 191 13.24 -14.11 14.05
CA VAL A 191 11.98 -13.76 14.72
C VAL A 191 11.18 -12.86 13.81
N LEU A 192 9.93 -13.25 13.56
CA LEU A 192 8.92 -12.46 12.86
C LEU A 192 7.83 -12.10 13.86
N ASN A 193 7.45 -10.82 13.89
CA ASN A 193 6.34 -10.35 14.69
C ASN A 193 5.17 -9.96 13.79
N PHE A 194 4.00 -10.47 14.13
CA PHE A 194 2.72 -10.18 13.50
C PHE A 194 1.90 -9.32 14.44
N GLU A 195 1.50 -8.16 13.98
CA GLU A 195 0.68 -7.23 14.75
C GLU A 195 -0.67 -7.03 14.05
N GLN A 196 -1.73 -6.96 14.84
CA GLN A 196 -3.08 -6.69 14.38
C GLN A 196 -3.63 -5.53 15.17
N THR A 197 -4.20 -4.54 14.48
CA THR A 197 -4.86 -3.39 15.10
C THR A 197 -6.29 -3.32 14.57
N THR A 198 -7.25 -3.11 15.46
CA THR A 198 -8.65 -2.90 15.08
C THR A 198 -8.92 -1.41 15.18
N PRO A 199 -9.01 -0.67 14.06
CA PRO A 199 -9.38 0.73 14.07
C PRO A 199 -10.84 0.91 14.53
N GLY A 200 -11.22 2.09 14.93
CA GLY A 200 -12.60 2.41 15.31
C GLY A 200 -13.61 2.26 14.17
N TYR A 201 -13.14 2.25 12.92
CA TYR A 201 -13.93 2.06 11.70
C TYR A 201 -13.08 1.43 10.59
N GLY A 202 -13.68 0.53 9.79
CA GLY A 202 -13.03 -0.13 8.66
C GLY A 202 -12.43 -1.49 8.99
N ALA A 203 -11.67 -2.03 8.04
CA ALA A 203 -11.04 -3.33 8.16
C ALA A 203 -9.90 -3.36 9.18
N GLN A 204 -9.65 -4.54 9.72
CA GLN A 204 -8.49 -4.75 10.59
C GLN A 204 -7.19 -4.44 9.85
N ARG A 205 -6.29 -3.71 10.50
CA ARG A 205 -4.95 -3.43 9.99
C ARG A 205 -3.98 -4.47 10.50
N ARG A 206 -3.28 -5.12 9.57
CA ARG A 206 -2.30 -6.14 9.88
C ARG A 206 -0.95 -5.74 9.33
N ARG A 207 0.09 -5.86 10.15
CA ARG A 207 1.46 -5.59 9.74
C ARG A 207 2.41 -6.59 10.36
N LEU A 208 3.46 -6.90 9.66
CA LEU A 208 4.53 -7.75 10.15
C LEU A 208 5.87 -7.02 10.10
N ARG A 209 6.77 -7.44 10.96
CA ARG A 209 8.18 -7.04 10.89
C ARG A 209 9.08 -8.24 11.13
N VAL A 210 10.20 -8.23 10.44
CA VAL A 210 11.30 -9.13 10.74
C VAL A 210 12.14 -8.45 11.83
N GLN A 211 12.14 -9.01 13.04
CA GLN A 211 12.89 -8.46 14.17
C GLN A 211 14.38 -8.81 14.06
N LYS A 212 14.67 -10.04 13.65
CA LYS A 212 16.03 -10.52 13.37
C LYS A 212 16.01 -11.72 12.45
N VAL A 213 17.07 -11.89 11.66
CA VAL A 213 17.48 -13.16 11.05
C VAL A 213 19.00 -13.19 11.05
N ARG A 214 19.59 -14.22 11.68
CA ARG A 214 21.03 -14.34 11.80
C ARG A 214 21.68 -14.74 10.49
N GLY A 215 22.72 -14.02 10.11
CA GLY A 215 23.56 -14.36 8.96
C GLY A 215 23.05 -13.87 7.61
N ILE A 216 21.99 -13.08 7.57
CA ILE A 216 21.49 -12.41 6.36
C ILE A 216 21.07 -10.99 6.65
N SER A 217 21.14 -10.14 5.63
CA SER A 217 20.41 -8.87 5.60
C SER A 217 18.98 -9.12 5.21
N TYR A 218 18.08 -8.33 5.73
CA TYR A 218 16.63 -8.35 5.42
C TYR A 218 16.09 -6.92 5.43
N ARG A 219 14.92 -6.71 4.83
CA ARG A 219 14.28 -5.41 4.82
C ARG A 219 13.66 -5.10 6.18
N GLN A 220 14.12 -4.01 6.77
CA GLN A 220 13.68 -3.58 8.11
C GLN A 220 12.39 -2.76 8.03
N GLY A 221 11.72 -2.64 9.18
CA GLY A 221 10.50 -1.87 9.36
C GLY A 221 9.25 -2.74 9.36
N TYR A 222 8.12 -2.07 9.39
CA TYR A 222 6.82 -2.72 9.29
C TYR A 222 6.41 -2.85 7.82
N HIS A 223 5.79 -3.98 7.50
CA HIS A 223 5.24 -4.30 6.20
C HIS A 223 3.78 -4.66 6.37
N ASP A 224 2.90 -4.07 5.60
CA ASP A 224 1.48 -4.36 5.66
C ASP A 224 1.17 -5.72 5.02
N TYR A 225 0.15 -6.40 5.50
CA TYR A 225 -0.34 -7.62 4.88
C TYR A 225 -1.84 -7.79 5.07
N VAL A 226 -2.44 -8.55 4.17
CA VAL A 226 -3.83 -8.97 4.21
C VAL A 226 -3.92 -10.49 4.18
N ILE A 227 -4.99 -11.03 4.74
CA ILE A 227 -5.35 -12.44 4.62
C ILE A 227 -6.59 -12.50 3.75
N ASP A 228 -6.50 -13.17 2.63
CA ASP A 228 -7.54 -13.28 1.62
C ASP A 228 -7.72 -14.75 1.20
N THR A 229 -8.68 -15.05 0.35
CA THR A 229 -8.76 -16.35 -0.29
C THR A 229 -7.47 -16.65 -1.03
N GLY A 230 -6.83 -17.78 -0.73
CA GLY A 230 -5.50 -18.13 -1.25
C GLY A 230 -4.35 -17.76 -0.30
N GLY A 231 -4.63 -17.12 0.85
CA GLY A 231 -3.69 -16.96 1.94
C GLY A 231 -3.23 -15.53 2.23
N LEU A 232 -2.09 -15.44 2.85
CA LEU A 232 -1.46 -14.21 3.31
C LEU A 232 -0.72 -13.55 2.14
N LYS A 233 -1.01 -12.26 1.92
CA LYS A 233 -0.37 -11.42 0.91
C LYS A 233 0.34 -10.27 1.63
N VAL A 234 1.66 -10.20 1.49
CA VAL A 234 2.48 -9.17 2.12
C VAL A 234 2.78 -8.06 1.12
N SER A 235 2.57 -6.82 1.54
CA SER A 235 2.95 -5.61 0.82
C SER A 235 4.22 -5.03 1.47
N PRO A 236 5.41 -5.30 0.91
CA PRO A 236 6.66 -4.79 1.47
C PRO A 236 6.66 -3.27 1.52
N ARG A 237 7.18 -2.71 2.61
CA ARG A 237 7.38 -1.26 2.70
C ARG A 237 8.18 -0.78 1.49
N LEU A 238 7.65 0.22 0.82
CA LEU A 238 8.30 0.83 -0.31
C LEU A 238 9.49 1.66 0.18
N VAL A 239 10.67 1.39 -0.38
CA VAL A 239 11.90 2.14 -0.10
C VAL A 239 12.45 2.58 -1.45
N ALA A 240 12.36 3.88 -1.74
CA ALA A 240 12.76 4.41 -3.02
C ALA A 240 14.21 4.07 -3.39
N ALA A 241 15.13 4.14 -2.43
CA ALA A 241 16.56 3.84 -2.62
C ALA A 241 16.86 2.42 -3.12
N ASP A 242 15.92 1.48 -2.97
CA ASP A 242 16.10 0.09 -3.41
C ASP A 242 15.78 -0.12 -4.90
N HIS A 243 15.22 0.89 -5.56
CA HIS A 243 14.83 0.83 -6.97
C HIS A 243 15.82 1.63 -7.83
N PRO A 244 16.24 1.10 -9.00
CA PRO A 244 17.12 1.84 -9.90
C PRO A 244 16.41 3.07 -10.45
N GLN A 245 17.15 4.16 -10.61
CA GLN A 245 16.63 5.37 -11.26
C GLN A 245 16.49 5.13 -12.75
N VAL A 246 15.27 5.24 -13.26
CA VAL A 246 14.93 5.02 -14.68
C VAL A 246 14.64 6.35 -15.40
N ALA A 247 14.76 7.49 -14.69
CA ALA A 247 14.30 8.78 -15.19
C ALA A 247 15.00 9.21 -16.49
N THR A 248 14.25 9.28 -17.57
CA THR A 248 14.62 10.00 -18.78
C THR A 248 13.95 11.38 -18.70
N PRO A 249 14.70 12.50 -18.81
CA PRO A 249 14.11 13.81 -18.86
C PRO A 249 13.11 13.91 -20.03
N ALA A 250 11.85 14.13 -19.72
CA ALA A 250 10.79 14.33 -20.70
C ALA A 250 9.70 15.18 -20.07
N VAL A 251 9.02 15.97 -20.88
CA VAL A 251 7.90 16.80 -20.46
C VAL A 251 6.61 16.19 -20.95
N ILE A 252 5.61 16.16 -20.10
CA ILE A 252 4.25 15.75 -20.43
C ILE A 252 3.43 17.02 -20.60
N GLU A 253 3.03 17.26 -21.84
CA GLU A 253 2.15 18.38 -22.20
C GLU A 253 0.70 18.02 -21.84
N SER A 254 -0.07 19.03 -21.46
CA SER A 254 -1.49 18.88 -21.15
C SER A 254 -2.37 18.73 -22.41
N GLY A 255 -1.82 19.08 -23.57
CA GLY A 255 -2.58 19.25 -24.80
C GLY A 255 -3.39 20.55 -24.87
N LEU A 256 -3.16 21.46 -23.93
CA LEU A 256 -3.73 22.82 -23.89
C LEU A 256 -2.55 23.83 -23.92
N PRO A 257 -2.26 24.46 -25.07
CA PRO A 257 -1.05 25.30 -25.22
C PRO A 257 -0.93 26.42 -24.18
N GLU A 258 -2.05 27.01 -23.77
CA GLU A 258 -2.06 28.10 -22.79
C GLU A 258 -1.77 27.59 -21.37
N LEU A 259 -2.14 26.33 -21.05
CA LEU A 259 -1.80 25.67 -19.78
C LEU A 259 -0.33 25.29 -19.77
N ASP A 260 0.14 24.73 -20.88
CA ASP A 260 1.54 24.35 -21.02
C ASP A 260 2.44 25.59 -20.96
N ALA A 261 2.04 26.72 -21.57
CA ALA A 261 2.75 28.00 -21.44
C ALA A 261 2.76 28.50 -19.99
N LEU A 262 1.61 28.42 -19.28
CA LEU A 262 1.53 28.80 -17.87
C LEU A 262 2.52 27.99 -17.01
N LEU A 263 2.75 26.73 -17.38
CA LEU A 263 3.68 25.80 -16.74
C LEU A 263 5.09 25.81 -17.35
N GLY A 264 5.40 26.77 -18.26
CA GLY A 264 6.72 26.81 -18.89
C GLY A 264 7.05 25.62 -19.79
N GLY A 265 6.03 25.04 -20.44
CA GLY A 265 6.16 23.94 -21.42
C GLY A 265 5.50 22.62 -21.01
N GLY A 266 4.88 22.53 -19.83
CA GLY A 266 4.24 21.32 -19.33
C GLY A 266 4.81 20.82 -18.01
N LEU A 267 4.49 19.58 -17.61
CA LEU A 267 4.99 18.94 -16.37
C LEU A 267 6.08 17.92 -16.69
N GLU A 268 7.16 17.94 -15.93
CA GLU A 268 8.28 17.04 -16.14
C GLU A 268 8.01 15.63 -15.59
N ARG A 269 8.47 14.59 -16.28
CA ARG A 269 8.49 13.23 -15.74
C ARG A 269 9.35 13.14 -14.49
N GLY A 270 8.93 12.29 -13.56
CA GLY A 270 9.60 12.15 -12.28
C GLY A 270 9.36 13.29 -11.32
N THR A 271 8.38 14.16 -11.61
CA THR A 271 7.96 15.21 -10.70
C THR A 271 6.54 15.01 -10.18
N SER A 272 6.24 15.71 -9.10
CA SER A 272 4.92 15.72 -8.47
C SER A 272 4.25 17.08 -8.63
N ALA A 273 2.99 17.08 -9.08
CA ALA A 273 2.17 18.27 -9.24
C ALA A 273 0.93 18.18 -8.33
N MET A 274 0.68 19.24 -7.57
CA MET A 274 -0.52 19.37 -6.74
C MET A 274 -1.50 20.35 -7.35
N LEU A 275 -2.73 19.90 -7.58
CA LEU A 275 -3.87 20.72 -7.99
C LEU A 275 -4.66 21.11 -6.74
N LEU A 276 -4.53 22.35 -6.29
CA LEU A 276 -5.08 22.84 -5.04
C LEU A 276 -6.23 23.81 -5.29
N GLY A 277 -7.33 23.70 -4.53
CA GLY A 277 -8.45 24.63 -4.63
C GLY A 277 -9.75 24.09 -4.07
N PRO A 278 -10.82 24.89 -4.02
CA PRO A 278 -12.12 24.51 -3.49
C PRO A 278 -12.78 23.40 -4.31
N SER A 279 -13.79 22.74 -3.72
CA SER A 279 -14.57 21.71 -4.42
C SER A 279 -15.26 22.30 -5.66
N GLY A 280 -15.35 21.53 -6.75
CA GLY A 280 -16.03 21.94 -8.00
C GLY A 280 -15.28 22.92 -8.90
N VAL A 281 -14.09 23.43 -8.50
CA VAL A 281 -13.35 24.44 -9.28
C VAL A 281 -12.75 23.87 -10.58
N GLY A 282 -12.58 22.56 -10.72
CA GLY A 282 -12.07 21.91 -11.93
C GLY A 282 -10.78 21.11 -11.76
N LYS A 283 -10.35 20.82 -10.54
CA LYS A 283 -9.11 20.07 -10.25
C LYS A 283 -9.08 18.69 -10.91
N SER A 284 -10.08 17.86 -10.65
CA SER A 284 -10.19 16.52 -11.23
C SER A 284 -10.35 16.55 -12.77
N THR A 285 -10.95 17.62 -13.29
CA THR A 285 -11.04 17.85 -14.74
C THR A 285 -9.65 18.12 -15.34
N LEU A 286 -8.85 18.92 -14.65
CA LEU A 286 -7.47 19.21 -15.06
C LEU A 286 -6.58 17.96 -14.96
N ALA A 287 -6.75 17.15 -13.92
CA ALA A 287 -6.07 15.86 -13.79
C ALA A 287 -6.45 14.91 -14.95
N ALA A 288 -7.74 14.85 -15.32
CA ALA A 288 -8.24 14.04 -16.44
C ALA A 288 -7.65 14.52 -17.78
N GLN A 289 -7.40 15.81 -17.96
CA GLN A 289 -6.76 16.36 -19.15
C GLN A 289 -5.33 15.83 -19.32
N TYR A 290 -4.54 15.75 -18.23
CA TYR A 290 -3.20 15.14 -18.28
C TYR A 290 -3.24 13.65 -18.58
N VAL A 291 -4.21 12.91 -18.01
CA VAL A 291 -4.41 11.50 -18.32
C VAL A 291 -4.73 11.28 -19.80
N ALA A 292 -5.66 12.07 -20.35
CA ALA A 292 -6.03 12.00 -21.76
C ALA A 292 -4.85 12.34 -22.68
N ALA A 293 -4.11 13.39 -22.37
CA ALA A 293 -2.96 13.81 -23.17
C ALA A 293 -1.85 12.75 -23.16
N ALA A 294 -1.52 12.19 -22.00
CA ALA A 294 -0.52 11.14 -21.87
C ALA A 294 -0.96 9.86 -22.63
N ALA A 295 -2.20 9.42 -22.46
CA ALA A 295 -2.74 8.25 -23.12
C ALA A 295 -2.81 8.42 -24.67
N ALA A 296 -3.07 9.63 -25.14
CA ALA A 296 -3.03 9.95 -26.58
C ALA A 296 -1.61 9.88 -27.16
N GLN A 297 -0.59 10.16 -26.34
CA GLN A 297 0.84 10.04 -26.68
C GLN A 297 1.34 8.58 -26.55
N GLY A 298 0.49 7.63 -26.16
CA GLY A 298 0.84 6.22 -26.00
C GLY A 298 1.41 5.87 -24.62
N GLU A 299 1.37 6.79 -23.65
CA GLU A 299 1.80 6.55 -22.28
C GLU A 299 0.66 5.92 -21.47
N LYS A 300 0.97 4.94 -20.62
CA LYS A 300 -0.02 4.37 -19.69
C LYS A 300 -0.21 5.30 -18.49
N ALA A 301 -1.49 5.51 -18.08
CA ALA A 301 -1.85 6.31 -16.92
C ALA A 301 -2.66 5.48 -15.91
N ALA A 302 -2.40 5.66 -14.61
CA ALA A 302 -3.15 5.05 -13.53
C ALA A 302 -3.86 6.12 -12.68
N VAL A 303 -5.15 5.96 -12.45
CA VAL A 303 -5.98 6.89 -11.69
C VAL A 303 -6.54 6.20 -10.44
N TYR A 304 -6.33 6.81 -9.29
CA TYR A 304 -6.88 6.37 -8.02
C TYR A 304 -7.85 7.42 -7.49
N THR A 305 -9.14 7.07 -7.43
CA THR A 305 -10.19 7.95 -6.91
C THR A 305 -10.59 7.50 -5.51
N PHE A 306 -10.76 8.44 -4.59
CA PHE A 306 -11.19 8.18 -3.22
C PHE A 306 -12.63 8.61 -2.97
N ASP A 307 -13.01 9.77 -3.48
CA ASP A 307 -14.28 10.42 -3.18
C ASP A 307 -15.33 10.23 -4.29
N GLU A 308 -14.91 9.89 -5.50
CA GLU A 308 -15.77 9.82 -6.68
C GLU A 308 -15.68 8.44 -7.35
N SER A 309 -16.81 7.93 -7.83
CA SER A 309 -16.79 6.67 -8.59
C SER A 309 -16.12 6.82 -9.96
N PRO A 310 -15.45 5.77 -10.48
CA PRO A 310 -14.83 5.77 -11.80
C PRO A 310 -15.78 6.16 -12.93
N HIS A 311 -17.04 5.73 -12.84
CA HIS A 311 -18.06 6.04 -13.84
C HIS A 311 -18.34 7.56 -13.93
N LEU A 312 -18.47 8.24 -12.80
CA LEU A 312 -18.70 9.68 -12.76
C LEU A 312 -17.48 10.47 -13.23
N TRP A 313 -16.30 10.04 -12.81
CA TRP A 313 -15.03 10.65 -13.19
C TRP A 313 -14.80 10.58 -14.72
N ILE A 314 -14.93 9.40 -15.31
CA ILE A 314 -14.84 9.19 -16.77
C ILE A 314 -15.97 9.94 -17.48
N GLY A 315 -17.21 9.86 -17.01
CA GLY A 315 -18.37 10.50 -17.62
C GLY A 315 -18.24 12.02 -17.71
N ARG A 316 -17.63 12.65 -16.69
CA ARG A 316 -17.31 14.09 -16.72
C ARG A 316 -16.26 14.41 -17.78
N ALA A 317 -15.17 13.67 -17.85
CA ALA A 317 -14.11 13.87 -18.83
C ALA A 317 -14.61 13.62 -20.27
N GLN A 318 -15.48 12.65 -20.49
CA GLN A 318 -16.10 12.39 -21.78
C GLN A 318 -16.95 13.54 -22.29
N ARG A 319 -17.73 14.18 -21.40
CA ARG A 319 -18.51 15.38 -21.77
C ARG A 319 -17.65 16.56 -22.20
N LEU A 320 -16.35 16.54 -21.84
CA LEU A 320 -15.36 17.52 -22.23
C LEU A 320 -14.50 17.06 -23.42
N GLY A 321 -14.92 16.00 -24.12
CA GLY A 321 -14.25 15.51 -25.33
C GLY A 321 -12.90 14.85 -25.10
N MET A 322 -12.59 14.40 -23.89
CA MET A 322 -11.27 13.84 -23.53
C MET A 322 -11.07 12.37 -23.95
N GLY A 323 -12.09 11.66 -24.48
CA GLY A 323 -11.94 10.31 -25.03
C GLY A 323 -11.43 9.22 -24.10
N LEU A 324 -11.59 9.37 -22.78
CA LEU A 324 -10.96 8.47 -21.80
C LEU A 324 -11.46 7.03 -21.87
N ARG A 325 -12.69 6.79 -22.33
CA ARG A 325 -13.23 5.43 -22.47
C ARG A 325 -12.45 4.63 -23.49
N GLU A 326 -12.10 5.25 -24.62
CA GLU A 326 -11.29 4.63 -25.68
C GLU A 326 -9.89 4.26 -25.17
N HIS A 327 -9.33 5.07 -24.28
CA HIS A 327 -8.04 4.81 -23.65
C HIS A 327 -8.13 3.67 -22.62
N LEU A 328 -9.24 3.59 -21.87
CA LEU A 328 -9.50 2.50 -20.92
C LEU A 328 -9.67 1.17 -21.67
N ASP A 329 -10.48 1.13 -22.74
CA ASP A 329 -10.72 -0.06 -23.56
C ASP A 329 -9.43 -0.54 -24.28
N ALA A 330 -8.49 0.37 -24.53
CA ALA A 330 -7.19 0.08 -25.15
C ALA A 330 -6.07 -0.21 -24.14
N ASP A 331 -6.36 -0.39 -22.85
CA ASP A 331 -5.40 -0.61 -21.76
C ASP A 331 -4.30 0.47 -21.64
N ARG A 332 -4.58 1.68 -22.11
CA ARG A 332 -3.70 2.86 -21.98
C ARG A 332 -3.97 3.66 -20.70
N MET A 333 -5.03 3.33 -19.99
CA MET A 333 -5.28 3.84 -18.65
C MET A 333 -5.96 2.81 -17.77
N SER A 334 -5.71 2.89 -16.49
CA SER A 334 -6.48 2.20 -15.46
C SER A 334 -7.13 3.24 -14.53
N ILE A 335 -8.30 2.91 -14.00
CA ILE A 335 -8.95 3.72 -12.97
C ILE A 335 -9.52 2.81 -11.90
N ARG A 336 -9.19 3.10 -10.66
CA ARG A 336 -9.64 2.32 -9.50
C ARG A 336 -10.17 3.25 -8.42
N GLN A 337 -11.37 2.93 -7.94
CA GLN A 337 -11.85 3.52 -6.70
C GLN A 337 -11.17 2.81 -5.52
N VAL A 338 -10.60 3.60 -4.65
CA VAL A 338 -9.97 3.13 -3.41
C VAL A 338 -10.96 3.35 -2.28
N ASP A 339 -11.33 2.27 -1.61
CA ASP A 339 -11.98 2.37 -0.32
C ASP A 339 -10.90 2.44 0.76
N PRO A 340 -10.78 3.58 1.39
CA PRO A 340 -9.70 3.80 2.33
C PRO A 340 -9.95 3.15 3.69
N ALA A 341 -11.18 2.75 3.99
CA ALA A 341 -11.48 1.96 5.18
C ALA A 341 -10.95 0.52 5.03
N GLU A 342 -10.81 0.03 3.79
CA GLU A 342 -10.38 -1.34 3.50
C GLU A 342 -8.89 -1.46 3.17
N LEU A 343 -8.30 -0.45 2.53
CA LEU A 343 -6.93 -0.53 2.01
C LEU A 343 -5.91 0.13 2.95
N SER A 344 -4.83 -0.58 3.29
CA SER A 344 -3.72 -0.01 4.06
C SER A 344 -2.82 0.90 3.19
N PRO A 345 -2.02 1.81 3.80
CA PRO A 345 -1.04 2.61 3.06
C PRO A 345 -0.04 1.77 2.27
N GLY A 346 0.40 0.64 2.81
CA GLY A 346 1.32 -0.29 2.15
C GLY A 346 0.68 -1.01 0.98
N ASP A 347 -0.58 -1.41 1.10
CA ASP A 347 -1.33 -2.04 0.00
C ASP A 347 -1.59 -1.05 -1.13
N PHE A 348 -1.91 0.21 -0.78
CA PHE A 348 -2.04 1.29 -1.77
C PHE A 348 -0.73 1.52 -2.51
N ALA A 349 0.39 1.67 -1.80
CA ALA A 349 1.71 1.82 -2.42
C ALA A 349 2.08 0.61 -3.29
N GLY A 350 1.75 -0.60 -2.84
CA GLY A 350 1.93 -1.83 -3.61
C GLY A 350 1.09 -1.87 -4.88
N ALA A 351 -0.15 -1.36 -4.85
CA ALA A 351 -1.01 -1.25 -6.02
C ALA A 351 -0.45 -0.25 -7.04
N VAL A 352 0.00 0.91 -6.58
CA VAL A 352 0.64 1.93 -7.44
C VAL A 352 1.92 1.38 -8.07
N ARG A 353 2.75 0.70 -7.27
CA ARG A 353 3.99 0.09 -7.76
C ARG A 353 3.73 -0.90 -8.91
N ARG A 354 2.74 -1.78 -8.79
CA ARG A 354 2.38 -2.73 -9.87
C ARG A 354 2.02 -2.02 -11.17
N GLU A 355 1.19 -0.98 -11.11
CA GLU A 355 0.83 -0.20 -12.31
C GLU A 355 2.07 0.46 -12.96
N VAL A 356 3.02 0.92 -12.16
CA VAL A 356 4.29 1.49 -12.66
C VAL A 356 5.17 0.42 -13.31
N GLU A 357 5.27 -0.76 -12.70
CA GLU A 357 5.98 -1.92 -13.26
C GLU A 357 5.33 -2.42 -14.57
N GLU A 358 4.00 -2.28 -14.69
CA GLU A 358 3.22 -2.54 -15.91
C GLU A 358 3.28 -1.41 -16.94
N GLY A 359 4.07 -0.37 -16.67
CA GLY A 359 4.36 0.69 -17.63
C GLY A 359 3.65 2.01 -17.40
N ALA A 360 2.94 2.23 -16.30
CA ALA A 360 2.33 3.53 -16.02
C ALA A 360 3.41 4.62 -15.88
N ARG A 361 3.16 5.76 -16.54
CA ARG A 361 4.05 6.95 -16.54
C ARG A 361 3.36 8.19 -16.00
N VAL A 362 2.04 8.14 -15.84
CA VAL A 362 1.26 9.16 -15.14
C VAL A 362 0.43 8.48 -14.05
N VAL A 363 0.53 8.97 -12.83
CA VAL A 363 -0.28 8.51 -11.69
C VAL A 363 -1.09 9.68 -11.17
N VAL A 364 -2.41 9.49 -11.03
CA VAL A 364 -3.31 10.49 -10.45
C VAL A 364 -3.87 9.97 -9.13
N ILE A 365 -3.80 10.80 -8.09
CA ILE A 365 -4.40 10.57 -6.76
C ILE A 365 -5.49 11.63 -6.54
N ASP A 366 -6.75 11.25 -6.65
CA ASP A 366 -7.94 12.14 -6.57
C ASP A 366 -8.96 11.62 -5.54
N SER A 367 -9.00 12.10 -4.28
CA SER A 367 -8.24 13.22 -3.75
C SER A 367 -7.28 12.80 -2.63
N LEU A 368 -6.29 13.64 -2.38
CA LEU A 368 -5.38 13.47 -1.26
C LEU A 368 -6.08 13.66 0.11
N ASN A 369 -7.18 14.43 0.14
CA ASN A 369 -8.03 14.55 1.32
C ASN A 369 -8.70 13.22 1.65
N GLY A 370 -9.25 12.51 0.65
CA GLY A 370 -9.80 11.18 0.80
C GLY A 370 -8.74 10.20 1.35
N TYR A 371 -7.54 10.21 0.78
CA TYR A 371 -6.41 9.42 1.28
C TYR A 371 -6.07 9.71 2.75
N GLN A 372 -6.08 10.98 3.18
CA GLN A 372 -5.78 11.38 4.55
C GLN A 372 -6.92 11.07 5.55
N HIS A 373 -8.16 11.39 5.18
CA HIS A 373 -9.32 11.17 6.05
C HIS A 373 -9.61 9.68 6.27
N ALA A 374 -9.22 8.90 5.35
CA ALA A 374 -9.42 7.49 5.30
C ALA A 374 -8.55 6.67 6.26
N MET A 375 -7.46 7.26 6.68
CA MET A 375 -6.47 6.61 7.54
C MET A 375 -6.11 7.52 8.71
N PRO A 376 -7.10 8.01 9.49
CA PRO A 376 -6.88 9.05 10.51
C PRO A 376 -5.96 8.57 11.66
N GLU A 377 -5.89 7.27 11.88
CA GLU A 377 -5.07 6.65 12.93
C GLU A 377 -3.66 6.29 12.44
N GLU A 378 -3.37 6.46 11.15
CA GLU A 378 -2.06 6.15 10.59
C GLU A 378 -1.06 7.28 10.86
N ARG A 379 -0.31 7.11 11.92
CA ARG A 379 0.68 8.08 12.42
C ARG A 379 1.74 8.48 11.39
N TYR A 380 2.02 7.60 10.43
CA TYR A 380 3.10 7.76 9.46
C TYR A 380 2.60 7.94 8.01
N LEU A 381 1.34 8.30 7.83
CA LEU A 381 0.74 8.42 6.50
C LEU A 381 1.50 9.39 5.58
N ILE A 382 1.95 10.52 6.13
CA ILE A 382 2.76 11.50 5.40
C ILE A 382 4.10 10.91 4.96
N LEU A 383 4.71 10.08 5.82
CA LEU A 383 5.98 9.41 5.50
C LEU A 383 5.79 8.36 4.39
N HIS A 384 4.69 7.60 4.45
CA HIS A 384 4.32 6.68 3.37
C HIS A 384 4.13 7.39 2.04
N LEU A 385 3.42 8.53 2.04
CA LEU A 385 3.24 9.34 0.84
C LEU A 385 4.59 9.87 0.33
N HIS A 386 5.45 10.34 1.22
CA HIS A 386 6.80 10.80 0.85
C HIS A 386 7.63 9.69 0.17
N GLU A 387 7.64 8.49 0.73
CA GLU A 387 8.35 7.34 0.14
C GLU A 387 7.75 6.95 -1.21
N LEU A 388 6.42 6.98 -1.35
CA LEU A 388 5.73 6.73 -2.62
C LEU A 388 6.12 7.76 -3.68
N LEU A 389 6.09 9.05 -3.35
CA LEU A 389 6.47 10.12 -4.28
C LEU A 389 7.94 10.03 -4.68
N ALA A 390 8.83 9.70 -3.74
CA ALA A 390 10.25 9.48 -4.02
C ALA A 390 10.48 8.31 -4.98
N TYR A 391 9.76 7.20 -4.79
CA TYR A 391 9.78 6.06 -5.71
C TYR A 391 9.28 6.44 -7.11
N LEU A 392 8.11 7.09 -7.20
CA LEU A 392 7.53 7.52 -8.48
C LEU A 392 8.46 8.48 -9.23
N SER A 393 9.10 9.39 -8.50
CA SER A 393 10.12 10.28 -9.07
C SER A 393 11.30 9.51 -9.67
N GLN A 394 11.85 8.52 -8.97
CA GLN A 394 12.94 7.68 -9.47
C GLN A 394 12.54 6.86 -10.69
N GLN A 395 11.28 6.42 -10.76
CA GLN A 395 10.75 5.69 -11.91
C GLN A 395 10.36 6.59 -13.11
N GLY A 396 10.58 7.89 -12.99
CA GLY A 396 10.25 8.85 -14.04
C GLY A 396 8.74 8.99 -14.27
N VAL A 397 7.93 8.79 -13.24
CA VAL A 397 6.47 8.89 -13.27
C VAL A 397 6.03 10.29 -12.89
N LEU A 398 5.20 10.95 -13.72
CA LEU A 398 4.51 12.17 -13.33
C LEU A 398 3.39 11.82 -12.34
N THR A 399 3.42 12.43 -11.16
CA THR A 399 2.37 12.23 -10.15
C THR A 399 1.51 13.49 -10.03
N VAL A 400 0.22 13.39 -10.35
CA VAL A 400 -0.74 14.48 -10.21
C VAL A 400 -1.62 14.21 -8.99
N MET A 401 -1.57 15.08 -8.01
CA MET A 401 -2.35 14.98 -6.77
C MET A 401 -3.42 16.08 -6.72
N VAL A 402 -4.64 15.68 -6.46
CA VAL A 402 -5.77 16.59 -6.28
C VAL A 402 -5.98 16.84 -4.79
N MET A 403 -6.00 18.09 -4.38
CA MET A 403 -6.25 18.45 -2.98
C MET A 403 -7.36 19.51 -2.88
N ALA A 404 -8.40 19.21 -2.11
CA ALA A 404 -9.46 20.15 -1.83
C ALA A 404 -9.07 21.06 -0.64
N GLN A 405 -9.28 22.36 -0.82
CA GLN A 405 -9.25 23.31 0.29
C GLN A 405 -10.61 23.38 0.97
N THR A 406 -10.62 23.49 2.29
CA THR A 406 -11.83 23.74 3.08
C THR A 406 -12.35 25.17 2.83
N GLY A 407 -13.63 25.30 2.54
CA GLY A 407 -14.29 26.56 2.20
C GLY A 407 -14.41 26.77 0.69
N ILE A 408 -15.62 27.14 0.22
CA ILE A 408 -15.91 27.36 -1.20
C ILE A 408 -15.58 28.81 -1.59
N LEU A 409 -15.86 29.77 -0.72
CA LEU A 409 -15.64 31.19 -0.88
C LEU A 409 -15.07 31.79 0.41
N GLY A 410 -14.14 32.73 0.32
CA GLY A 410 -13.57 33.46 1.45
C GLY A 410 -12.07 33.25 1.70
N GLU A 411 -11.64 33.64 2.89
CA GLU A 411 -10.23 33.53 3.30
C GLU A 411 -9.71 32.09 3.29
N VAL A 412 -8.41 31.96 3.05
CA VAL A 412 -7.71 30.67 2.98
C VAL A 412 -7.85 29.96 4.33
N VAL A 413 -8.72 28.98 4.41
CA VAL A 413 -8.71 28.05 5.53
C VAL A 413 -7.51 27.13 5.34
N GLN A 414 -6.61 27.12 6.31
CA GLN A 414 -5.42 26.27 6.30
C GLN A 414 -5.81 24.82 6.09
N SER A 415 -5.16 24.14 5.15
CA SER A 415 -5.22 22.68 5.08
C SER A 415 -4.70 22.13 6.41
N PRO A 416 -5.35 21.10 7.00
CA PRO A 416 -4.92 20.53 8.28
C PRO A 416 -3.48 20.00 8.23
N VAL A 417 -2.95 19.72 7.04
CA VAL A 417 -1.56 19.33 6.82
C VAL A 417 -1.04 20.07 5.59
N ASP A 418 0.05 20.80 5.74
CA ASP A 418 0.74 21.43 4.61
C ASP A 418 1.59 20.35 3.90
N LEU A 419 1.09 19.86 2.78
CA LEU A 419 1.79 18.89 1.92
C LEU A 419 2.49 19.58 0.73
N SER A 420 2.41 20.89 0.64
CA SER A 420 3.01 21.64 -0.47
C SER A 420 4.53 21.49 -0.53
N TYR A 421 5.18 21.20 0.60
CA TYR A 421 6.63 20.95 0.63
C TYR A 421 7.05 19.64 -0.03
N LEU A 422 6.14 18.66 -0.12
CA LEU A 422 6.41 17.35 -0.77
C LEU A 422 6.33 17.43 -2.30
N THR A 423 5.69 18.47 -2.85
CA THR A 423 5.42 18.59 -4.28
C THR A 423 6.40 19.51 -4.98
N ASP A 424 6.67 19.23 -6.24
CA ASP A 424 7.56 20.04 -7.08
C ASP A 424 6.81 21.21 -7.71
N THR A 425 5.58 21.00 -8.13
CA THR A 425 4.72 22.01 -8.72
C THR A 425 3.41 22.13 -7.94
N VAL A 426 2.95 23.37 -7.70
CA VAL A 426 1.64 23.65 -7.10
C VAL A 426 0.86 24.57 -8.02
N VAL A 427 -0.27 24.05 -8.51
CA VAL A 427 -1.24 24.79 -9.32
C VAL A 427 -2.44 25.12 -8.44
N LEU A 428 -2.71 26.40 -8.27
CA LEU A 428 -3.82 26.90 -7.46
C LEU A 428 -5.00 27.27 -8.35
N LEU A 429 -6.16 26.73 -8.02
CA LEU A 429 -7.43 27.05 -8.65
C LEU A 429 -8.33 27.78 -7.65
N ARG A 430 -9.01 28.84 -8.08
CA ARG A 430 -9.88 29.65 -7.24
C ARG A 430 -11.16 30.04 -7.95
N TYR A 431 -12.24 30.20 -7.17
CA TYR A 431 -13.39 30.96 -7.61
C TYR A 431 -13.18 32.46 -7.37
N PHE A 432 -13.67 33.27 -8.28
CA PHE A 432 -13.78 34.73 -8.10
C PHE A 432 -15.07 35.23 -8.71
N GLU A 433 -15.59 36.29 -8.16
CA GLU A 433 -16.77 36.96 -8.70
C GLU A 433 -16.40 38.13 -9.57
N ALA A 434 -16.90 38.18 -10.78
CA ALA A 434 -16.72 39.32 -11.67
C ALA A 434 -17.97 39.52 -12.51
N PHE A 435 -18.44 40.78 -12.58
CA PHE A 435 -19.61 41.17 -13.37
C PHE A 435 -20.89 40.37 -13.06
N GLY A 436 -21.09 39.99 -11.79
CA GLY A 436 -22.23 39.20 -11.36
C GLY A 436 -22.16 37.73 -11.71
N GLU A 437 -21.03 37.22 -12.17
CA GLU A 437 -20.78 35.81 -12.50
C GLU A 437 -19.70 35.24 -11.60
N VAL A 438 -19.89 33.96 -11.21
CA VAL A 438 -18.84 33.18 -10.56
C VAL A 438 -17.94 32.57 -11.62
N ARG A 439 -16.70 32.97 -11.63
CA ARG A 439 -15.66 32.54 -12.57
C ARG A 439 -14.54 31.78 -11.87
N LYS A 440 -13.69 31.13 -12.66
CA LYS A 440 -12.60 30.31 -12.15
C LYS A 440 -11.26 30.90 -12.59
N ALA A 441 -10.31 30.89 -11.69
CA ALA A 441 -8.94 31.32 -11.94
C ALA A 441 -7.96 30.17 -11.72
N ILE A 442 -6.85 30.19 -12.45
CA ILE A 442 -5.73 29.25 -12.35
C ILE A 442 -4.41 30.02 -12.28
N SER A 443 -3.50 29.58 -11.44
CA SER A 443 -2.15 30.14 -11.32
C SER A 443 -1.17 29.08 -10.85
N VAL A 444 0.08 29.17 -11.28
CA VAL A 444 1.20 28.37 -10.73
C VAL A 444 1.84 29.16 -9.61
N VAL A 445 1.78 28.63 -8.38
CA VAL A 445 2.33 29.33 -7.20
C VAL A 445 3.68 28.79 -6.76
N LYS A 446 4.03 27.59 -7.21
CA LYS A 446 5.32 26.95 -6.94
C LYS A 446 5.72 26.07 -8.12
N ARG A 447 6.97 26.15 -8.53
CA ARG A 447 7.64 25.20 -9.41
C ARG A 447 9.10 25.09 -9.00
N ARG A 448 9.60 23.87 -8.77
CA ARG A 448 11.00 23.62 -8.42
C ARG A 448 11.89 23.49 -9.64
N THR A 449 11.32 22.97 -10.72
CA THR A 449 12.04 22.68 -11.96
C THR A 449 11.61 23.65 -13.05
N GLY A 450 12.53 24.48 -13.53
CA GLY A 450 12.26 25.42 -14.61
C GLY A 450 11.50 26.69 -14.22
N ASP A 451 11.19 27.50 -15.21
CA ASP A 451 10.43 28.74 -15.06
C ASP A 451 8.94 28.53 -15.34
N HIS A 452 8.09 29.43 -14.90
CA HIS A 452 6.64 29.39 -15.11
C HIS A 452 6.10 30.82 -15.19
N GLU A 453 4.94 31.01 -15.81
CA GLU A 453 4.27 32.29 -15.79
C GLU A 453 3.77 32.64 -14.38
N ARG A 454 3.93 33.88 -14.01
CA ARG A 454 3.51 34.42 -12.69
C ARG A 454 2.12 35.06 -12.71
N TYR A 455 1.42 34.94 -13.83
CA TYR A 455 0.10 35.52 -14.00
C TYR A 455 -1.00 34.62 -13.46
N VAL A 456 -2.08 35.25 -13.00
CA VAL A 456 -3.35 34.58 -12.74
C VAL A 456 -4.15 34.64 -14.05
N ARG A 457 -4.58 33.47 -14.53
CA ARG A 457 -5.39 33.34 -15.75
C ARG A 457 -6.79 32.86 -15.45
N GLU A 458 -7.73 33.15 -16.33
CA GLU A 458 -9.08 32.59 -16.22
C GLU A 458 -9.09 31.12 -16.70
N LEU A 459 -9.73 30.25 -15.93
CA LEU A 459 -9.99 28.86 -16.33
C LEU A 459 -11.44 28.75 -16.77
N ARG A 460 -11.68 28.30 -17.99
CA ARG A 460 -13.02 28.23 -18.60
C ARG A 460 -13.35 26.81 -19.01
N VAL A 461 -14.65 26.50 -18.95
CA VAL A 461 -15.23 25.31 -19.56
C VAL A 461 -16.28 25.81 -20.53
N GLU A 462 -15.94 25.87 -21.79
CA GLU A 462 -16.81 26.40 -22.86
C GLU A 462 -17.00 25.33 -23.96
N GLY A 463 -18.23 25.08 -24.36
CA GLY A 463 -18.55 24.24 -25.49
C GLY A 463 -17.95 22.84 -25.46
N ASN A 464 -17.95 22.16 -24.32
CA ASN A 464 -17.35 20.85 -24.10
C ASN A 464 -15.83 20.82 -24.13
N ARG A 465 -15.15 21.93 -23.85
CA ARG A 465 -13.68 21.98 -23.77
C ARG A 465 -13.23 22.75 -22.54
N LEU A 466 -12.14 22.27 -21.95
CA LEU A 466 -11.37 23.02 -20.96
C LEU A 466 -10.44 23.98 -21.70
N SER A 467 -10.38 25.23 -21.27
CA SER A 467 -9.48 26.24 -21.83
C SER A 467 -8.92 27.16 -20.75
N VAL A 468 -7.72 27.65 -20.96
CA VAL A 468 -7.09 28.67 -20.13
C VAL A 468 -7.16 30.01 -20.90
N GLY A 469 -7.86 30.96 -20.32
CA GLY A 469 -8.10 32.28 -20.95
C GLY A 469 -6.98 33.28 -20.71
N ARG A 470 -7.33 34.54 -20.90
CA ARG A 470 -6.41 35.66 -20.73
C ARG A 470 -5.96 35.85 -19.28
N GLU A 471 -4.90 36.61 -19.10
CA GLU A 471 -4.43 37.08 -17.82
C GLU A 471 -5.46 38.00 -17.14
N LEU A 472 -5.60 37.89 -15.85
CA LEU A 472 -6.54 38.66 -15.04
C LEU A 472 -5.85 39.94 -14.47
N ARG A 473 -5.24 40.76 -15.36
CA ARG A 473 -4.46 41.93 -14.95
C ARG A 473 -5.30 43.02 -14.27
N GLU A 474 -6.59 43.06 -14.54
CA GLU A 474 -7.54 44.05 -14.03
C GLU A 474 -8.07 43.70 -12.64
N PHE A 475 -7.68 42.54 -12.10
CA PHE A 475 -8.15 42.04 -10.82
C PHE A 475 -6.99 41.84 -9.85
N HIS A 476 -7.11 42.42 -8.66
CA HIS A 476 -6.19 42.16 -7.54
C HIS A 476 -6.88 41.32 -6.46
N GLY A 477 -6.09 40.55 -5.71
CA GLY A 477 -6.62 39.75 -4.61
C GLY A 477 -7.40 38.51 -5.01
N VAL A 478 -7.32 38.01 -6.26
CA VAL A 478 -7.95 36.77 -6.71
C VAL A 478 -7.48 35.59 -5.87
N LEU A 479 -6.22 35.57 -5.52
CA LEU A 479 -5.63 34.47 -4.72
C LEU A 479 -5.92 34.59 -3.22
N SER A 480 -6.07 35.80 -2.69
CA SER A 480 -6.38 36.05 -1.27
C SER A 480 -7.88 35.98 -0.96
N GLY A 481 -8.74 35.99 -1.98
CA GLY A 481 -10.19 36.03 -1.81
C GLY A 481 -10.75 37.47 -1.57
N GLN A 482 -9.90 38.47 -1.46
CA GLN A 482 -10.31 39.88 -1.33
C GLN A 482 -10.15 40.56 -2.70
N LEU A 483 -11.12 40.33 -3.56
CA LEU A 483 -11.09 40.81 -4.94
C LEU A 483 -11.28 42.30 -5.04
N THR A 484 -10.39 42.99 -5.74
CA THR A 484 -10.51 44.39 -6.11
C THR A 484 -10.36 44.54 -7.62
N TYR A 485 -11.34 45.17 -8.27
CA TYR A 485 -11.28 45.52 -9.70
C TYR A 485 -10.63 46.87 -9.90
N THR A 486 -9.57 46.94 -10.71
CA THR A 486 -8.84 48.17 -11.01
C THR A 486 -8.93 48.57 -12.47
N GLY A 487 -9.76 47.91 -13.26
CA GLY A 487 -10.03 48.24 -14.65
C GLY A 487 -10.82 49.56 -14.79
N GLY A 488 -10.73 50.19 -15.94
CA GLY A 488 -11.45 51.42 -16.23
C GLY A 488 -12.95 51.26 -16.12
N ALA A 489 -13.69 52.30 -15.72
CA ALA A 489 -15.12 52.34 -15.56
C ALA A 489 -15.84 52.12 -16.91
N SER A 490 -15.97 50.86 -17.34
CA SER A 490 -16.94 50.49 -18.34
C SER A 490 -18.28 50.31 -17.65
N PRO A 491 -19.40 50.88 -18.18
CA PRO A 491 -20.71 50.73 -17.54
C PRO A 491 -21.05 49.26 -17.35
N LEU A 492 -21.53 48.92 -16.14
CA LEU A 492 -21.94 47.56 -15.71
C LEU A 492 -23.05 46.91 -16.54
N LEU A 493 -23.56 47.66 -17.55
CA LEU A 493 -24.64 47.22 -18.42
C LEU A 493 -24.19 47.33 -19.89
N ARG A 494 -23.43 46.37 -20.39
CA ARG A 494 -23.48 46.06 -21.81
C ARG A 494 -24.21 44.75 -21.98
N ASN A 495 -25.46 44.87 -22.42
CA ASN A 495 -26.26 43.73 -22.90
C ASN A 495 -25.50 43.05 -24.05
N SER A 496 -25.10 41.82 -23.84
CA SER A 496 -24.65 40.92 -24.89
C SER A 496 -25.85 40.29 -25.61
N HIS A 497 -26.79 41.11 -26.07
CA HIS A 497 -27.76 40.66 -27.05
C HIS A 497 -27.57 41.50 -28.27
N GLY A 498 -27.00 40.89 -29.32
CA GLY A 498 -26.94 41.44 -30.64
C GLY A 498 -28.34 41.73 -31.14
N GLY A 499 -28.55 42.92 -31.61
CA GLY A 499 -29.77 43.34 -32.22
C GLY A 499 -29.51 44.63 -32.96
N GLY A 500 -29.35 44.53 -34.27
CA GLY A 500 -29.72 45.42 -35.31
C GLY A 500 -29.51 46.93 -35.09
N ASP A 501 -28.63 47.52 -35.81
CA ASP A 501 -28.67 48.90 -36.19
C ASP A 501 -29.98 49.19 -36.90
N PRO A 502 -30.69 50.26 -36.52
CA PRO A 502 -31.56 50.97 -37.41
C PRO A 502 -31.06 52.38 -37.58
N GLU A 503 -30.11 52.54 -38.46
CA GLU A 503 -29.96 53.87 -39.12
C GLU A 503 -30.30 53.76 -40.57
N ALA A 504 -31.44 54.25 -40.91
CA ALA A 504 -31.69 54.88 -42.17
C ALA A 504 -32.88 55.82 -42.01
N GLY A 505 -32.63 57.12 -42.11
CA GLY A 505 -33.61 58.02 -42.62
C GLY A 505 -34.04 59.17 -41.72
N LEU A 506 -33.70 60.28 -42.22
CA LEU A 506 -34.41 61.56 -42.37
C LEU A 506 -33.85 62.74 -41.63
N GLU A 507 -33.42 63.65 -42.52
CA GLU A 507 -33.28 65.15 -42.53
C GLU A 507 -32.27 65.79 -41.58
#